data_0fbefd12cdafc5e5a895893f95d4807f
#
_entry.id   0fbefd12cdafc5e5a895893f95d4807f
#
_cell.length_a   1.000
_cell.length_b   1.000
_cell.length_c   1.000
_cell.angle_alpha   90.00
_cell.angle_beta   90.00
_cell.angle_gamma   90.00
#
_symmetry.space_group_name_H-M   'P 1'
#
loop_
_entity.id
_entity.type
_entity.pdbx_description
1 polymer ?
#
loop_
_entity_poly.entity_id
_entity_poly.type
_entity_poly.pdbx_seq_one_letter_code
_entity_poly.pdbx_strand_id
1 'polypeptide(L)'
;MNKKSIKFFLFALTLVTSCPAFTQDIGELIDKAMLGDHRDPAFVLRDRYRHPKETLEFFGLKTYLNVVEIWPARGWYTEILAPLFREYGTFYAAGFAMSAHQTPDWQKEIQVGFADKLSQRPDVYDHVVITELSIPERTTIAPPGTIDMILTFRNVHNWMKGEYTQGMLETFYRILRPGGVLGIVEHRAAPGTPFEQMVKSGYVTQEFIIALAQAIGFKFEESSEINANPNDTKDYAEGVWTLPPTLRLCKKMKNGSEKDACIRKYTAIGESDRMTLRFRKPY
;
A
#
# COMPACT_ATOMS: atom_id res chain seq x y z
N MET A 1 -31.33 -39.09 -70.10
CA MET A 1 -30.53 -37.86 -70.03
C MET A 1 -30.56 -37.38 -68.59
N ASN A 2 -29.50 -37.70 -67.79
CA ASN A 2 -29.39 -37.33 -66.38
C ASN A 2 -28.57 -36.06 -66.26
N LYS A 3 -29.20 -34.98 -65.82
CA LYS A 3 -28.48 -33.74 -65.42
C LYS A 3 -27.96 -33.86 -63.97
N LYS A 4 -26.66 -33.94 -63.79
CA LYS A 4 -26.00 -33.86 -62.50
C LYS A 4 -25.84 -32.36 -62.12
N SER A 5 -26.52 -31.92 -61.06
CA SER A 5 -26.32 -30.61 -60.46
C SER A 5 -25.07 -30.63 -59.53
N ILE A 6 -24.08 -29.85 -59.88
CA ILE A 6 -22.90 -29.61 -59.04
C ILE A 6 -23.26 -28.46 -58.07
N LYS A 7 -23.31 -28.77 -56.76
CA LYS A 7 -23.43 -27.75 -55.72
C LYS A 7 -22.03 -27.24 -55.34
N PHE A 8 -21.77 -25.97 -55.63
CA PHE A 8 -20.58 -25.29 -55.13
C PHE A 8 -20.82 -24.90 -53.65
N PHE A 9 -19.99 -25.44 -52.74
CA PHE A 9 -19.92 -25.00 -51.36
C PHE A 9 -18.89 -23.85 -51.29
N LEU A 10 -19.36 -22.62 -51.06
CA LEU A 10 -18.50 -21.49 -50.73
C LEU A 10 -18.10 -21.63 -49.28
N PHE A 11 -16.83 -21.93 -49.04
CA PHE A 11 -16.22 -21.87 -47.69
C PHE A 11 -15.84 -20.43 -47.43
N ALA A 12 -16.60 -19.71 -46.59
CA ALA A 12 -16.24 -18.38 -46.11
C ALA A 12 -15.13 -18.53 -45.06
N LEU A 13 -13.90 -18.18 -45.43
CA LEU A 13 -12.75 -18.09 -44.51
C LEU A 13 -12.86 -16.81 -43.70
N THR A 14 -13.37 -16.89 -42.46
CA THR A 14 -13.35 -15.77 -41.52
C THR A 14 -11.93 -15.58 -41.03
N LEU A 15 -11.26 -14.55 -41.53
CA LEU A 15 -10.01 -14.05 -40.92
C LEU A 15 -10.32 -13.47 -39.52
N VAL A 16 -10.00 -14.22 -38.49
CA VAL A 16 -9.93 -13.66 -37.11
C VAL A 16 -8.66 -12.84 -37.05
N THR A 17 -8.77 -11.53 -37.23
CA THR A 17 -7.68 -10.58 -36.91
C THR A 17 -7.55 -10.52 -35.40
N SER A 18 -6.60 -11.27 -34.84
CA SER A 18 -6.17 -11.07 -33.47
C SER A 18 -5.50 -9.68 -33.36
N CYS A 19 -6.25 -8.71 -32.85
CA CYS A 19 -5.65 -7.45 -32.41
C CYS A 19 -4.64 -7.79 -31.30
N PRO A 20 -3.35 -7.45 -31.44
CA PRO A 20 -2.43 -7.57 -30.31
C PRO A 20 -2.96 -6.66 -29.21
N ALA A 21 -3.41 -7.25 -28.10
CA ALA A 21 -3.65 -6.47 -26.89
C ALA A 21 -2.29 -5.91 -26.48
N PHE A 22 -2.04 -4.63 -26.77
CA PHE A 22 -0.93 -3.89 -26.19
C PHE A 22 -1.21 -3.81 -24.69
N THR A 23 -0.69 -4.78 -23.94
CA THR A 23 -0.59 -4.63 -22.48
C THR A 23 0.46 -3.58 -22.23
N GLN A 24 0.04 -2.33 -21.95
CA GLN A 24 0.98 -1.30 -21.50
C GLN A 24 1.78 -1.84 -20.33
N ASP A 25 3.08 -1.59 -20.33
CA ASP A 25 3.97 -1.97 -19.22
C ASP A 25 3.49 -1.27 -17.94
N ILE A 26 3.31 -2.06 -16.88
CA ILE A 26 2.88 -1.51 -15.58
C ILE A 26 3.85 -0.44 -15.07
N GLY A 27 5.14 -0.59 -15.34
CA GLY A 27 6.17 0.39 -14.99
C GLY A 27 5.96 1.75 -15.66
N GLU A 28 5.59 1.76 -16.96
CA GLU A 28 5.28 3.00 -17.69
C GLU A 28 4.01 3.67 -17.14
N LEU A 29 3.01 2.87 -16.77
CA LEU A 29 1.77 3.40 -16.18
C LEU A 29 2.01 4.00 -14.79
N ILE A 30 2.85 3.37 -13.97
CA ILE A 30 3.25 3.90 -12.67
C ILE A 30 4.03 5.21 -12.86
N ASP A 31 4.99 5.26 -13.78
CA ASP A 31 5.74 6.49 -14.09
C ASP A 31 4.79 7.63 -14.49
N LYS A 32 3.81 7.36 -15.35
CA LYS A 32 2.78 8.33 -15.73
C LYS A 32 1.97 8.81 -14.53
N ALA A 33 1.56 7.90 -13.66
CA ALA A 33 0.80 8.25 -12.44
C ALA A 33 1.66 9.09 -11.48
N MET A 34 2.95 8.79 -11.36
CA MET A 34 3.90 9.54 -10.53
C MET A 34 4.14 10.97 -11.03
N LEU A 35 3.99 11.22 -12.33
CA LEU A 35 4.13 12.54 -12.96
C LEU A 35 2.80 13.30 -13.05
N GLY A 36 1.70 12.76 -12.56
CA GLY A 36 0.38 13.37 -12.63
C GLY A 36 0.29 14.71 -11.86
N ASP A 37 -0.44 15.67 -12.42
CA ASP A 37 -0.65 17.01 -11.84
C ASP A 37 -1.53 17.01 -10.58
N HIS A 38 -2.20 15.88 -10.32
CA HIS A 38 -3.01 15.64 -9.12
C HIS A 38 -2.17 15.35 -7.87
N ARG A 39 -0.87 15.09 -8.04
CA ARG A 39 0.00 14.72 -6.92
C ARG A 39 0.42 15.93 -6.09
N ASP A 40 0.31 15.78 -4.77
CA ASP A 40 0.83 16.77 -3.84
C ASP A 40 2.35 16.92 -3.99
N PRO A 41 2.88 18.13 -4.28
CA PRO A 41 4.32 18.34 -4.42
C PRO A 41 5.13 17.90 -3.19
N ALA A 42 4.58 18.02 -1.98
CA ALA A 42 5.22 17.53 -0.76
C ALA A 42 5.30 16.00 -0.72
N PHE A 43 4.38 15.30 -1.42
CA PHE A 43 4.41 13.85 -1.56
C PHE A 43 5.43 13.42 -2.62
N VAL A 44 5.51 14.12 -3.74
CA VAL A 44 6.49 13.86 -4.81
C VAL A 44 7.93 13.93 -4.28
N LEU A 45 8.25 14.90 -3.43
CA LEU A 45 9.57 15.01 -2.79
C LEU A 45 10.00 13.77 -1.99
N ARG A 46 9.06 12.90 -1.66
CA ARG A 46 9.28 11.69 -0.85
C ARG A 46 9.45 10.42 -1.69
N ASP A 47 9.20 10.49 -3.01
CA ASP A 47 9.31 9.33 -3.91
C ASP A 47 10.70 8.73 -3.87
N ARG A 48 11.75 9.58 -3.81
CA ARG A 48 13.16 9.17 -3.68
C ARG A 48 13.50 8.34 -2.45
N TYR A 49 12.63 8.34 -1.42
CA TYR A 49 12.79 7.52 -0.21
C TYR A 49 11.86 6.32 -0.18
N ARG A 50 10.87 6.29 -1.07
CA ARG A 50 9.78 5.30 -1.04
C ARG A 50 9.73 4.40 -2.24
N HIS A 51 10.52 4.73 -3.28
CA HIS A 51 10.71 3.92 -4.48
C HIS A 51 9.40 3.26 -4.96
N PRO A 52 8.33 4.08 -5.23
CA PRO A 52 6.99 3.53 -5.42
C PRO A 52 6.90 2.59 -6.60
N LYS A 53 7.59 2.88 -7.72
CA LYS A 53 7.59 2.04 -8.91
C LYS A 53 8.16 0.67 -8.59
N GLU A 54 9.37 0.62 -8.09
CA GLU A 54 10.07 -0.62 -7.76
C GLU A 54 9.32 -1.42 -6.68
N THR A 55 8.72 -0.73 -5.72
CA THR A 55 7.92 -1.35 -4.65
C THR A 55 6.66 -2.01 -5.21
N LEU A 56 5.92 -1.33 -6.08
CA LEU A 56 4.69 -1.86 -6.67
C LEU A 56 4.98 -2.98 -7.68
N GLU A 57 6.07 -2.86 -8.46
CA GLU A 57 6.55 -3.92 -9.35
C GLU A 57 6.98 -5.17 -8.56
N PHE A 58 7.70 -5.00 -7.44
CA PHE A 58 8.09 -6.11 -6.55
C PHE A 58 6.85 -6.85 -6.01
N PHE A 59 5.78 -6.16 -5.67
CA PHE A 59 4.53 -6.80 -5.25
C PHE A 59 3.79 -7.48 -6.42
N GLY A 60 4.16 -7.20 -7.66
CA GLY A 60 3.54 -7.79 -8.85
C GLY A 60 2.23 -7.09 -9.25
N LEU A 61 2.14 -5.77 -9.02
CA LEU A 61 0.96 -4.98 -9.39
C LEU A 61 0.63 -5.13 -10.89
N LYS A 62 -0.66 -5.23 -11.19
CA LYS A 62 -1.23 -5.17 -12.55
C LYS A 62 -2.55 -4.39 -12.50
N THR A 63 -2.88 -3.70 -13.58
CA THR A 63 -4.07 -2.81 -13.63
C THR A 63 -5.40 -3.54 -13.58
N TYR A 64 -5.45 -4.82 -13.94
CA TYR A 64 -6.67 -5.64 -13.94
C TYR A 64 -6.99 -6.30 -12.57
N LEU A 65 -6.16 -6.08 -11.55
CA LEU A 65 -6.34 -6.66 -10.21
C LEU A 65 -7.38 -5.89 -9.40
N ASN A 66 -8.00 -6.57 -8.43
CA ASN A 66 -8.73 -5.94 -7.35
C ASN A 66 -7.77 -5.70 -6.18
N VAL A 67 -7.48 -4.45 -5.89
CA VAL A 67 -6.44 -4.04 -4.93
C VAL A 67 -7.04 -3.27 -3.76
N VAL A 68 -6.57 -3.56 -2.55
CA VAL A 68 -6.92 -2.80 -1.34
C VAL A 68 -5.68 -2.14 -0.77
N GLU A 69 -5.72 -0.82 -0.60
CA GLU A 69 -4.76 -0.08 0.23
C GLU A 69 -5.31 0.05 1.65
N ILE A 70 -4.52 -0.38 2.64
CA ILE A 70 -4.90 -0.35 4.05
C ILE A 70 -4.43 0.94 4.70
N TRP A 71 -5.38 1.66 5.32
CA TRP A 71 -5.14 2.92 6.01
C TRP A 71 -4.28 3.89 5.20
N PRO A 72 -4.79 4.37 4.06
CA PRO A 72 -4.06 5.25 3.15
C PRO A 72 -3.61 6.56 3.82
N ALA A 73 -4.15 6.87 5.00
CA ALA A 73 -3.97 8.11 5.72
C ALA A 73 -4.28 9.34 4.83
N ARG A 74 -3.28 10.12 4.42
CA ARG A 74 -3.46 11.28 3.53
C ARG A 74 -3.37 10.92 2.05
N GLY A 75 -3.30 9.62 1.69
CA GLY A 75 -3.38 9.13 0.32
C GLY A 75 -2.10 9.21 -0.50
N TRP A 76 -0.93 9.03 0.12
CA TRP A 76 0.34 9.12 -0.61
C TRP A 76 0.44 8.06 -1.73
N TYR A 77 0.15 6.78 -1.42
CA TYR A 77 0.09 5.72 -2.44
C TYR A 77 -1.21 5.79 -3.26
N THR A 78 -2.31 6.25 -2.65
CA THR A 78 -3.58 6.45 -3.36
C THR A 78 -3.43 7.35 -4.58
N GLU A 79 -2.60 8.41 -4.50
CA GLU A 79 -2.31 9.29 -5.64
C GLU A 79 -1.65 8.55 -6.82
N ILE A 80 -0.92 7.48 -6.55
CA ILE A 80 -0.28 6.66 -7.59
C ILE A 80 -1.21 5.53 -8.03
N LEU A 81 -1.89 4.88 -7.06
CA LEU A 81 -2.72 3.71 -7.34
C LEU A 81 -4.04 4.07 -8.03
N ALA A 82 -4.75 5.10 -7.57
CA ALA A 82 -6.07 5.42 -8.09
C ALA A 82 -6.14 5.59 -9.62
N PRO A 83 -5.25 6.35 -10.28
CA PRO A 83 -5.30 6.48 -11.74
C PRO A 83 -5.03 5.19 -12.50
N LEU A 84 -4.34 4.20 -11.89
CA LEU A 84 -4.03 2.92 -12.52
C LEU A 84 -5.28 2.02 -12.67
N PHE A 85 -6.28 2.23 -11.83
CA PHE A 85 -7.48 1.37 -11.76
C PHE A 85 -8.75 2.02 -12.33
N ARG A 86 -8.61 3.12 -13.09
CA ARG A 86 -9.78 3.78 -13.67
C ARG A 86 -10.44 2.98 -14.81
N GLU A 87 -9.66 2.22 -15.57
CA GLU A 87 -10.17 1.49 -16.73
C GLU A 87 -10.40 0.00 -16.44
N TYR A 88 -9.55 -0.58 -15.59
CA TYR A 88 -9.56 -2.02 -15.31
C TYR A 88 -9.35 -2.27 -13.83
N GLY A 89 -9.86 -3.40 -13.34
CA GLY A 89 -9.73 -3.77 -11.93
C GLY A 89 -10.56 -2.88 -10.99
N THR A 90 -10.30 -3.01 -9.69
CA THR A 90 -10.99 -2.20 -8.67
C THR A 90 -9.99 -1.79 -7.59
N PHE A 91 -10.01 -0.52 -7.21
CA PHE A 91 -9.18 0.00 -6.14
C PHE A 91 -10.02 0.38 -4.93
N TYR A 92 -9.76 -0.29 -3.81
CA TYR A 92 -10.36 -0.02 -2.51
C TYR A 92 -9.37 0.73 -1.62
N ALA A 93 -9.82 1.82 -1.02
CA ALA A 93 -9.12 2.55 0.01
C ALA A 93 -9.78 2.27 1.37
N ALA A 94 -9.26 1.27 2.10
CA ALA A 94 -9.78 0.89 3.40
C ALA A 94 -9.23 1.83 4.48
N GLY A 95 -9.94 2.92 4.72
CA GLY A 95 -9.54 4.00 5.62
C GLY A 95 -9.91 3.75 7.08
N PHE A 96 -9.69 4.77 7.92
CA PHE A 96 -10.09 4.72 9.31
C PHE A 96 -11.62 4.74 9.44
N ALA A 97 -12.14 3.96 10.38
CA ALA A 97 -13.58 3.86 10.60
C ALA A 97 -14.11 5.10 11.33
N MET A 98 -14.99 5.86 10.69
CA MET A 98 -15.62 7.06 11.27
C MET A 98 -16.62 6.72 12.37
N SER A 99 -17.27 5.57 12.24
CA SER A 99 -18.36 5.11 13.09
C SER A 99 -17.96 4.15 14.21
N ALA A 100 -16.69 3.73 14.29
CA ALA A 100 -16.24 2.84 15.35
C ALA A 100 -16.01 3.61 16.67
N HIS A 101 -16.40 3.03 17.78
CA HIS A 101 -16.38 3.68 19.10
C HIS A 101 -14.98 4.09 19.56
N GLN A 102 -13.96 3.33 19.17
CA GLN A 102 -12.57 3.54 19.62
C GLN A 102 -11.71 4.33 18.61
N THR A 103 -12.29 4.84 17.53
CA THR A 103 -11.50 5.62 16.57
C THR A 103 -11.15 6.99 17.14
N PRO A 104 -9.86 7.29 17.38
CA PRO A 104 -9.42 8.58 17.91
C PRO A 104 -9.76 9.74 16.95
N ASP A 105 -10.01 10.92 17.49
CA ASP A 105 -10.39 12.10 16.70
C ASP A 105 -9.38 12.44 15.60
N TRP A 106 -8.08 12.30 15.86
CA TRP A 106 -7.07 12.55 14.84
C TRP A 106 -7.16 11.59 13.62
N GLN A 107 -7.64 10.34 13.82
CA GLN A 107 -7.90 9.41 12.71
C GLN A 107 -9.13 9.84 11.92
N LYS A 108 -10.17 10.30 12.61
CA LYS A 108 -11.37 10.84 11.97
C LYS A 108 -11.04 12.08 11.13
N GLU A 109 -10.25 13.01 11.68
CA GLU A 109 -9.78 14.19 10.94
C GLU A 109 -8.99 13.81 9.67
N ILE A 110 -8.10 12.83 9.76
CA ILE A 110 -7.36 12.31 8.59
C ILE A 110 -8.33 11.72 7.58
N GLN A 111 -9.32 10.94 8.01
CA GLN A 111 -10.29 10.30 7.10
C GLN A 111 -11.18 11.34 6.40
N VAL A 112 -11.62 12.37 7.10
CA VAL A 112 -12.35 13.50 6.49
C VAL A 112 -11.48 14.18 5.43
N GLY A 113 -10.24 14.57 5.79
CA GLY A 113 -9.33 15.21 4.85
C GLY A 113 -8.96 14.33 3.65
N PHE A 114 -8.94 13.00 3.83
CA PHE A 114 -8.74 12.06 2.72
C PHE A 114 -9.95 12.05 1.77
N ALA A 115 -11.16 11.96 2.30
CA ALA A 115 -12.38 11.99 1.49
C ALA A 115 -12.54 13.33 0.75
N ASP A 116 -12.26 14.44 1.43
CA ASP A 116 -12.29 15.79 0.83
C ASP A 116 -11.29 15.90 -0.33
N LYS A 117 -10.06 15.40 -0.14
CA LYS A 117 -9.05 15.37 -1.20
C LYS A 117 -9.52 14.61 -2.44
N LEU A 118 -10.11 13.43 -2.26
CA LEU A 118 -10.59 12.63 -3.38
C LEU A 118 -11.74 13.35 -4.13
N SER A 119 -12.65 13.99 -3.39
CA SER A 119 -13.78 14.71 -3.95
C SER A 119 -13.40 15.94 -4.80
N GLN A 120 -12.21 16.52 -4.57
CA GLN A 120 -11.71 17.67 -5.32
C GLN A 120 -11.20 17.34 -6.72
N ARG A 121 -10.86 16.05 -6.99
CA ARG A 121 -10.37 15.58 -8.28
C ARG A 121 -11.12 14.32 -8.73
N PRO A 122 -12.44 14.44 -9.02
CA PRO A 122 -13.23 13.29 -9.49
C PRO A 122 -12.70 12.72 -10.81
N ASP A 123 -12.05 13.54 -11.63
CA ASP A 123 -11.36 13.09 -12.85
C ASP A 123 -10.26 12.03 -12.58
N VAL A 124 -9.74 11.95 -11.35
CA VAL A 124 -8.71 10.99 -10.93
C VAL A 124 -9.28 9.93 -9.98
N TYR A 125 -10.18 10.30 -9.05
CA TYR A 125 -10.49 9.51 -7.87
C TYR A 125 -11.94 8.97 -7.81
N ASP A 126 -12.82 9.28 -8.76
CA ASP A 126 -14.23 8.88 -8.73
C ASP A 126 -14.45 7.34 -8.76
N HIS A 127 -13.46 6.57 -9.21
CA HIS A 127 -13.50 5.10 -9.20
C HIS A 127 -12.93 4.47 -7.92
N VAL A 128 -12.43 5.26 -6.98
CA VAL A 128 -11.93 4.75 -5.69
C VAL A 128 -13.08 4.33 -4.79
N VAL A 129 -13.08 3.08 -4.37
CA VAL A 129 -14.07 2.56 -3.41
C VAL A 129 -13.55 2.80 -1.99
N ILE A 130 -14.08 3.81 -1.31
CA ILE A 130 -13.71 4.10 0.08
C ILE A 130 -14.47 3.14 0.99
N THR A 131 -13.74 2.40 1.84
CA THR A 131 -14.30 1.51 2.86
C THR A 131 -13.68 1.81 4.22
N GLU A 132 -14.30 1.31 5.30
CA GLU A 132 -13.84 1.51 6.67
C GLU A 132 -13.22 0.25 7.25
N LEU A 133 -12.08 0.40 7.94
CA LEU A 133 -11.40 -0.69 8.64
C LEU A 133 -11.09 -0.32 10.09
N SER A 134 -11.67 -1.08 11.02
CA SER A 134 -11.37 -1.04 12.45
C SER A 134 -11.62 -2.42 13.06
N ILE A 135 -10.70 -2.92 13.84
CA ILE A 135 -10.83 -4.20 14.53
C ILE A 135 -11.37 -3.96 15.94
N PRO A 136 -12.38 -4.71 16.37
CA PRO A 136 -13.11 -5.76 15.64
C PRO A 136 -14.35 -5.27 14.87
N GLU A 137 -14.71 -3.98 14.93
CA GLU A 137 -16.05 -3.48 14.58
C GLU A 137 -16.32 -3.36 13.08
N ARG A 138 -15.29 -3.03 12.27
CA ARG A 138 -15.39 -2.78 10.83
C ARG A 138 -14.36 -3.59 10.07
N THR A 139 -14.73 -4.82 9.71
CA THR A 139 -13.84 -5.77 9.02
C THR A 139 -14.31 -6.14 7.60
N THR A 140 -15.48 -5.65 7.17
CA THR A 140 -16.04 -5.89 5.83
C THR A 140 -15.58 -4.79 4.87
N ILE A 141 -14.30 -4.86 4.46
CA ILE A 141 -13.69 -3.84 3.57
C ILE A 141 -13.78 -4.20 2.08
N ALA A 142 -14.05 -5.45 1.78
CA ALA A 142 -14.32 -5.98 0.45
C ALA A 142 -15.02 -7.35 0.59
N PRO A 143 -15.66 -7.87 -0.48
CA PRO A 143 -16.26 -9.21 -0.45
C PRO A 143 -15.18 -10.29 -0.18
N PRO A 144 -15.49 -11.32 0.64
CA PRO A 144 -14.55 -12.39 0.94
C PRO A 144 -14.06 -13.12 -0.33
N GLY A 145 -12.75 -13.37 -0.43
CA GLY A 145 -12.15 -14.15 -1.51
C GLY A 145 -12.14 -13.47 -2.88
N THR A 146 -12.34 -12.15 -2.96
CA THR A 146 -12.39 -11.40 -4.23
C THR A 146 -11.19 -10.51 -4.50
N ILE A 147 -10.34 -10.28 -3.50
CA ILE A 147 -9.21 -9.38 -3.62
C ILE A 147 -7.97 -10.13 -4.10
N ASP A 148 -7.30 -9.57 -5.10
CA ASP A 148 -6.06 -10.09 -5.66
C ASP A 148 -4.84 -9.64 -4.86
N MET A 149 -4.85 -8.40 -4.37
CA MET A 149 -3.70 -7.80 -3.69
C MET A 149 -4.14 -6.87 -2.57
N ILE A 150 -3.48 -7.00 -1.42
CA ILE A 150 -3.59 -6.04 -0.31
C ILE A 150 -2.23 -5.40 -0.10
N LEU A 151 -2.21 -4.08 0.01
CA LEU A 151 -1.03 -3.27 0.24
C LEU A 151 -1.15 -2.48 1.54
N THR A 152 -0.12 -2.53 2.36
CA THR A 152 -0.05 -1.72 3.58
C THR A 152 1.33 -1.12 3.76
N PHE A 153 1.35 0.16 4.17
CA PHE A 153 2.56 0.96 4.21
C PHE A 153 2.71 1.64 5.57
N ARG A 154 3.58 1.10 6.43
CA ARG A 154 3.93 1.65 7.76
C ARG A 154 2.74 1.76 8.71
N ASN A 155 1.97 0.67 8.80
CA ASN A 155 0.81 0.59 9.67
C ASN A 155 0.95 -0.47 10.76
N VAL A 156 1.79 -1.50 10.58
CA VAL A 156 1.91 -2.64 11.51
C VAL A 156 2.26 -2.19 12.92
N HIS A 157 3.20 -1.24 13.07
CA HIS A 157 3.57 -0.70 14.38
C HIS A 157 2.38 -0.03 15.12
N ASN A 158 1.43 0.55 14.39
CA ASN A 158 0.20 1.11 14.97
C ASN A 158 -0.75 -0.01 15.43
N TRP A 159 -0.84 -1.10 14.65
CA TRP A 159 -1.66 -2.27 15.01
C TRP A 159 -1.11 -2.98 16.24
N MET A 160 0.22 -3.08 16.35
CA MET A 160 0.89 -3.63 17.53
C MET A 160 0.57 -2.82 18.78
N LYS A 161 0.63 -1.49 18.69
CA LYS A 161 0.29 -0.59 19.80
C LYS A 161 -1.17 -0.70 20.23
N GLY A 162 -2.07 -1.01 19.31
CA GLY A 162 -3.50 -1.20 19.55
C GLY A 162 -3.88 -2.66 19.87
N GLU A 163 -2.91 -3.60 19.87
CA GLU A 163 -3.11 -5.03 20.16
C GLU A 163 -4.06 -5.75 19.18
N TYR A 164 -4.20 -5.25 17.95
CA TYR A 164 -5.11 -5.82 16.96
C TYR A 164 -4.42 -6.30 15.67
N THR A 165 -3.09 -6.48 15.68
CA THR A 165 -2.33 -6.92 14.49
C THR A 165 -2.83 -8.25 13.93
N GLN A 166 -3.17 -9.21 14.82
CA GLN A 166 -3.71 -10.50 14.41
C GLN A 166 -5.05 -10.33 13.67
N GLY A 167 -6.00 -9.58 14.23
CA GLY A 167 -7.31 -9.35 13.61
C GLY A 167 -7.22 -8.63 12.26
N MET A 168 -6.21 -7.75 12.06
CA MET A 168 -5.91 -7.17 10.76
C MET A 168 -5.52 -8.24 9.75
N LEU A 169 -4.54 -9.08 10.08
CA LEU A 169 -4.07 -10.15 9.18
C LEU A 169 -5.15 -11.19 8.89
N GLU A 170 -5.97 -11.57 9.87
CA GLU A 170 -7.13 -12.45 9.68
C GLU A 170 -8.15 -11.84 8.71
N THR A 171 -8.41 -10.53 8.84
CA THR A 171 -9.28 -9.79 7.91
C THR A 171 -8.72 -9.82 6.49
N PHE A 172 -7.42 -9.58 6.32
CA PHE A 172 -6.76 -9.63 5.01
C PHE A 172 -6.80 -11.04 4.41
N TYR A 173 -6.53 -12.05 5.22
CA TYR A 173 -6.59 -13.45 4.78
C TYR A 173 -7.98 -13.83 4.27
N ARG A 174 -9.04 -13.38 4.96
CA ARG A 174 -10.43 -13.66 4.59
C ARG A 174 -10.80 -13.06 3.24
N ILE A 175 -10.42 -11.81 2.96
CA ILE A 175 -10.84 -11.11 1.73
C ILE A 175 -9.96 -11.44 0.52
N LEU A 176 -8.71 -11.83 0.72
CA LEU A 176 -7.84 -12.29 -0.36
C LEU A 176 -8.38 -13.59 -0.96
N ARG A 177 -8.37 -13.68 -2.29
CA ARG A 177 -8.60 -14.95 -2.99
C ARG A 177 -7.42 -15.92 -2.78
N PRO A 178 -7.60 -17.23 -2.97
CA PRO A 178 -6.46 -18.15 -3.09
C PRO A 178 -5.47 -17.65 -4.14
N GLY A 179 -4.17 -17.70 -3.85
CA GLY A 179 -3.12 -17.13 -4.69
C GLY A 179 -2.97 -15.60 -4.60
N GLY A 180 -3.80 -14.89 -3.83
CA GLY A 180 -3.71 -13.44 -3.63
C GLY A 180 -2.47 -13.01 -2.83
N VAL A 181 -2.02 -11.79 -3.05
CA VAL A 181 -0.79 -11.21 -2.49
C VAL A 181 -1.08 -10.27 -1.34
N LEU A 182 -0.30 -10.36 -0.27
CA LEU A 182 -0.21 -9.34 0.77
C LEU A 182 1.18 -8.69 0.69
N GLY A 183 1.23 -7.39 0.36
CA GLY A 183 2.43 -6.56 0.34
C GLY A 183 2.52 -5.68 1.59
N ILE A 184 3.63 -5.78 2.31
CA ILE A 184 3.88 -5.01 3.53
C ILE A 184 5.16 -4.21 3.39
N VAL A 185 5.10 -2.90 3.57
CA VAL A 185 6.26 -2.04 3.83
C VAL A 185 6.18 -1.53 5.25
N GLU A 186 7.19 -1.78 6.08
CA GLU A 186 7.19 -1.36 7.48
C GLU A 186 8.57 -0.90 7.96
N HIS A 187 8.62 -0.02 8.96
CA HIS A 187 9.82 0.44 9.65
C HIS A 187 10.55 -0.74 10.28
N ARG A 188 11.79 -0.99 9.87
CA ARG A 188 12.53 -2.19 10.24
C ARG A 188 13.38 -2.00 11.48
N ALA A 189 13.08 -2.76 12.53
CA ALA A 189 13.92 -2.88 13.71
C ALA A 189 15.16 -3.76 13.44
N ALA A 190 16.17 -3.67 14.31
CA ALA A 190 17.25 -4.66 14.36
C ALA A 190 16.70 -6.03 14.78
N PRO A 191 17.26 -7.14 14.26
CA PRO A 191 16.89 -8.49 14.69
C PRO A 191 16.96 -8.64 16.21
N GLY A 192 16.01 -9.37 16.79
CA GLY A 192 15.96 -9.60 18.24
C GLY A 192 15.48 -8.42 19.10
N THR A 193 15.02 -7.32 18.49
CA THR A 193 14.44 -6.21 19.25
C THR A 193 13.20 -6.68 20.03
N PRO A 194 13.14 -6.49 21.37
CA PRO A 194 12.02 -6.91 22.18
C PRO A 194 10.70 -6.24 21.76
N PHE A 195 9.56 -6.95 21.95
CA PHE A 195 8.23 -6.49 21.55
C PHE A 195 7.88 -5.10 22.12
N GLU A 196 8.12 -4.89 23.41
CA GLU A 196 7.86 -3.60 24.06
C GLU A 196 8.66 -2.45 23.44
N GLN A 197 9.92 -2.73 23.06
CA GLN A 197 10.76 -1.75 22.36
C GLN A 197 10.25 -1.47 20.96
N MET A 198 9.77 -2.46 20.22
CA MET A 198 9.13 -2.28 18.92
C MET A 198 7.91 -1.37 19.03
N VAL A 199 7.01 -1.62 19.98
CA VAL A 199 5.81 -0.80 20.24
C VAL A 199 6.19 0.64 20.60
N LYS A 200 7.22 0.82 21.42
CA LYS A 200 7.68 2.15 21.87
C LYS A 200 8.34 2.96 20.74
N SER A 201 9.18 2.31 19.96
CA SER A 201 10.01 2.98 18.93
C SER A 201 9.32 3.11 17.57
N GLY A 202 8.29 2.27 17.28
CA GLY A 202 7.64 2.18 15.98
C GLY A 202 8.46 1.45 14.92
N TYR A 203 9.59 0.84 15.29
CA TYR A 203 10.34 -0.09 14.44
C TYR A 203 9.91 -1.52 14.75
N VAL A 204 9.68 -2.33 13.75
CA VAL A 204 9.19 -3.71 13.85
C VAL A 204 10.21 -4.66 13.28
N THR A 205 10.45 -5.80 13.92
CA THR A 205 11.36 -6.82 13.35
C THR A 205 10.68 -7.55 12.20
N GLN A 206 11.47 -7.92 11.20
CA GLN A 206 11.00 -8.70 10.06
C GLN A 206 10.48 -10.06 10.48
N GLU A 207 11.18 -10.70 11.40
CA GLU A 207 10.84 -12.02 11.95
C GLU A 207 9.46 -12.02 12.62
N PHE A 208 9.12 -10.95 13.35
CA PHE A 208 7.82 -10.83 14.01
C PHE A 208 6.68 -10.83 12.98
N ILE A 209 6.80 -10.02 11.91
CA ILE A 209 5.76 -9.92 10.87
C ILE A 209 5.65 -11.26 10.14
N ILE A 210 6.78 -11.88 9.77
CA ILE A 210 6.78 -13.16 9.06
C ILE A 210 6.13 -14.25 9.90
N ALA A 211 6.53 -14.39 11.17
CA ALA A 211 5.99 -15.40 12.06
C ALA A 211 4.47 -15.24 12.26
N LEU A 212 4.01 -14.00 12.48
CA LEU A 212 2.59 -13.74 12.69
C LEU A 212 1.76 -14.00 11.42
N ALA A 213 2.22 -13.54 10.25
CA ALA A 213 1.55 -13.79 8.99
C ALA A 213 1.48 -15.29 8.66
N GLN A 214 2.55 -16.04 8.92
CA GLN A 214 2.57 -17.49 8.74
C GLN A 214 1.62 -18.21 9.71
N ALA A 215 1.50 -17.75 10.95
CA ALA A 215 0.55 -18.30 11.92
C ALA A 215 -0.91 -18.13 11.48
N ILE A 216 -1.24 -17.09 10.70
CA ILE A 216 -2.56 -16.88 10.09
C ILE A 216 -2.78 -17.79 8.87
N GLY A 217 -1.70 -18.29 8.26
CA GLY A 217 -1.77 -19.17 7.08
C GLY A 217 -1.16 -18.57 5.81
N PHE A 218 -0.61 -17.36 5.85
CA PHE A 218 0.12 -16.81 4.72
C PHE A 218 1.44 -17.56 4.48
N LYS A 219 1.83 -17.70 3.22
CA LYS A 219 3.17 -18.14 2.84
C LYS A 219 4.04 -16.91 2.63
N PHE A 220 5.14 -16.79 3.36
CA PHE A 220 6.18 -15.82 3.05
C PHE A 220 6.85 -16.19 1.72
N GLU A 221 6.96 -15.25 0.78
CA GLU A 221 7.59 -15.48 -0.52
C GLU A 221 8.96 -14.85 -0.61
N GLU A 222 9.05 -13.55 -0.31
CA GLU A 222 10.26 -12.79 -0.58
C GLU A 222 10.31 -11.50 0.24
N SER A 223 11.52 -11.02 0.51
CA SER A 223 11.81 -9.69 1.03
C SER A 223 12.67 -8.91 0.05
N SER A 224 12.56 -7.57 0.09
CA SER A 224 13.37 -6.69 -0.73
C SER A 224 13.97 -5.54 0.09
N GLU A 225 15.16 -5.13 -0.31
CA GLU A 225 15.88 -3.98 0.25
C GLU A 225 15.57 -2.65 -0.48
N ILE A 226 14.57 -2.62 -1.37
CA ILE A 226 14.17 -1.43 -2.16
C ILE A 226 13.98 -0.20 -1.26
N ASN A 227 13.40 -0.38 -0.08
CA ASN A 227 13.11 0.69 0.87
C ASN A 227 14.08 0.75 2.06
N ALA A 228 15.23 0.10 1.95
CA ALA A 228 16.26 0.14 2.99
C ALA A 228 16.93 1.51 3.07
N ASN A 229 17.27 1.92 4.29
CA ASN A 229 18.08 3.11 4.53
C ASN A 229 19.19 2.79 5.54
N PRO A 230 20.43 2.53 5.11
CA PRO A 230 21.52 2.20 6.00
C PRO A 230 21.97 3.36 6.91
N ASN A 231 21.54 4.59 6.62
CA ASN A 231 21.82 5.75 7.48
C ASN A 231 20.90 5.83 8.71
N ASP A 232 19.83 5.03 8.74
CA ASP A 232 18.91 4.99 9.87
C ASP A 232 19.45 4.07 10.96
N THR A 233 19.97 4.65 12.05
CA THR A 233 20.57 3.92 13.18
C THR A 233 19.54 3.33 14.15
N LYS A 234 18.27 3.74 14.07
CA LYS A 234 17.10 3.20 14.82
C LYS A 234 17.13 3.41 16.35
N ASP A 235 18.12 4.12 16.86
CA ASP A 235 18.38 4.34 18.30
C ASP A 235 17.90 5.71 18.82
N TYR A 236 16.93 6.31 18.14
CA TYR A 236 16.45 7.65 18.44
C TYR A 236 15.51 7.69 19.67
N ALA A 237 15.63 8.76 20.46
CA ALA A 237 14.81 8.96 21.66
C ALA A 237 13.28 8.95 21.42
N GLU A 238 12.82 9.45 20.27
CA GLU A 238 11.42 9.43 19.86
C GLU A 238 11.14 8.31 18.84
N GLY A 239 11.99 7.29 18.77
CA GLY A 239 11.87 6.22 17.80
C GLY A 239 11.83 6.74 16.35
N VAL A 240 11.11 6.04 15.49
CA VAL A 240 10.96 6.37 14.06
C VAL A 240 10.43 7.78 13.81
N TRP A 241 9.68 8.34 14.75
CA TRP A 241 9.10 9.69 14.62
C TRP A 241 10.14 10.81 14.79
N THR A 242 11.38 10.49 15.12
CA THR A 242 12.52 11.44 15.10
C THR A 242 12.87 11.82 13.65
N LEU A 243 12.70 10.90 12.71
CA LEU A 243 13.01 11.08 11.29
C LEU A 243 11.89 11.83 10.53
N PRO A 244 12.19 12.30 9.30
CA PRO A 244 11.19 12.84 8.39
C PRO A 244 10.06 11.82 8.08
N PRO A 245 8.86 12.32 7.86
CA PRO A 245 8.42 13.70 7.84
C PRO A 245 8.03 14.24 9.22
N THR A 246 8.07 13.39 10.27
CA THR A 246 7.53 13.73 11.58
C THR A 246 8.43 14.72 12.31
N LEU A 247 9.74 14.47 12.39
CA LEU A 247 10.74 15.31 13.09
C LEU A 247 10.28 15.69 14.50
N ARG A 248 9.69 14.73 15.23
CA ARG A 248 8.99 14.96 16.51
C ARG A 248 9.90 15.62 17.53
N LEU A 249 11.13 15.15 17.66
CA LEU A 249 12.10 15.73 18.60
C LEU A 249 12.36 17.21 18.29
N CYS A 250 12.65 17.54 17.03
CA CYS A 250 12.96 18.90 16.64
C CYS A 250 11.74 19.83 16.75
N LYS A 251 10.52 19.34 16.46
CA LYS A 251 9.29 20.14 16.59
C LYS A 251 8.96 20.53 18.03
N LYS A 252 9.43 19.77 19.01
CA LYS A 252 9.28 20.10 20.45
C LYS A 252 10.22 21.21 20.93
N MET A 253 11.27 21.52 20.14
CA MET A 253 12.26 22.54 20.50
C MET A 253 11.72 23.96 20.25
N LYS A 254 12.21 24.96 21.00
CA LYS A 254 11.97 26.38 20.71
C LYS A 254 12.59 26.75 19.37
N ASN A 255 11.98 27.71 18.68
CA ASN A 255 12.54 28.21 17.41
C ASN A 255 13.92 28.80 17.62
N GLY A 256 14.83 28.59 16.71
CA GLY A 256 16.22 29.08 16.79
C GLY A 256 17.22 28.10 16.12
N SER A 257 18.47 28.46 16.21
CA SER A 257 19.58 27.74 15.54
C SER A 257 19.71 26.27 15.95
N GLU A 258 19.37 25.93 17.19
CA GLU A 258 19.40 24.55 17.69
C GLU A 258 18.31 23.68 17.03
N LYS A 259 17.09 24.21 16.90
CA LYS A 259 16.00 23.54 16.18
C LYS A 259 16.36 23.34 14.72
N ASP A 260 16.92 24.36 14.08
CA ASP A 260 17.34 24.27 12.69
C ASP A 260 18.46 23.24 12.49
N ALA A 261 19.41 23.19 13.40
CA ALA A 261 20.47 22.17 13.42
C ALA A 261 19.89 20.75 13.59
N CYS A 262 18.93 20.58 14.51
CA CYS A 262 18.21 19.34 14.72
C CYS A 262 17.49 18.89 13.43
N ILE A 263 16.74 19.80 12.79
CA ILE A 263 16.03 19.51 11.53
C ILE A 263 17.02 19.09 10.43
N ARG A 264 18.11 19.85 10.24
CA ARG A 264 19.15 19.50 9.24
C ARG A 264 19.74 18.13 9.50
N LYS A 265 20.09 17.82 10.77
CA LYS A 265 20.65 16.53 11.18
C LYS A 265 19.77 15.38 10.74
N TYR A 266 18.50 15.38 11.12
CA TYR A 266 17.60 14.25 10.84
C TYR A 266 17.08 14.22 9.39
N THR A 267 16.97 15.38 8.74
CA THR A 267 16.65 15.44 7.32
C THR A 267 17.76 14.85 6.44
N ALA A 268 19.02 14.99 6.87
CA ALA A 268 20.16 14.39 6.16
C ALA A 268 20.17 12.85 6.17
N ILE A 269 19.55 12.23 7.19
CA ILE A 269 19.35 10.78 7.25
C ILE A 269 18.30 10.33 6.22
N GLY A 270 17.26 11.14 6.02
CA GLY A 270 16.10 10.79 5.19
C GLY A 270 14.99 10.09 5.97
N GLU A 271 14.10 9.39 5.25
CA GLU A 271 13.07 8.56 5.90
C GLU A 271 13.69 7.28 6.49
N SER A 272 12.98 6.62 7.39
CA SER A 272 13.45 5.42 8.10
C SER A 272 13.84 4.27 7.17
N ASP A 273 14.68 3.39 7.68
CA ASP A 273 14.91 2.06 7.11
C ASP A 273 13.63 1.23 7.13
N ARG A 274 13.30 0.59 6.01
CA ARG A 274 12.06 -0.17 5.86
C ARG A 274 12.30 -1.50 5.17
N MET A 275 11.73 -2.56 5.76
CA MET A 275 11.56 -3.83 5.09
C MET A 275 10.42 -3.74 4.07
N THR A 276 10.51 -4.52 3.00
CA THR A 276 9.47 -4.72 2.00
C THR A 276 9.24 -6.22 1.86
N LEU A 277 8.06 -6.71 2.25
CA LEU A 277 7.75 -8.12 2.40
C LEU A 277 6.58 -8.52 1.52
N ARG A 278 6.71 -9.62 0.78
CA ARG A 278 5.65 -10.21 -0.03
C ARG A 278 5.23 -11.56 0.53
N PHE A 279 3.92 -11.67 0.76
CA PHE A 279 3.27 -12.90 1.21
C PHE A 279 2.20 -13.32 0.21
N ARG A 280 1.85 -14.59 0.23
CA ARG A 280 0.77 -15.17 -0.58
C ARG A 280 -0.20 -15.96 0.27
N LYS A 281 -1.49 -15.79 0.01
CA LYS A 281 -2.49 -16.75 0.47
C LYS A 281 -2.37 -18.02 -0.36
N PRO A 282 -2.16 -19.20 0.23
CA PRO A 282 -2.12 -20.47 -0.50
C PRO A 282 -3.37 -20.70 -1.36
N TYR A 283 -3.21 -21.57 -2.39
CA TYR A 283 -4.32 -22.01 -3.25
C TYR A 283 -5.25 -22.98 -2.54
#